data_f1bb6091602534eecf403cbaf6d762f3
#
_entry.id   f1bb6091602534eecf403cbaf6d762f3
#
_cell.length_a   1.000
_cell.length_b   1.000
_cell.length_c   1.000
_cell.angle_alpha   90.00
_cell.angle_beta   90.00
_cell.angle_gamma   90.00
#
_symmetry.space_group_name_H-M   'P 1'
#
loop_
_entity.id
_entity.type
_entity.pdbx_description
1 polymer ?
#
loop_
_entity_poly.entity_id
_entity_poly.type
_entity_poly.pdbx_seq_one_letter_code
_entity_poly.pdbx_strand_id
1 'polypeptide(L)'
;IGTDEYNAKEAEKFRYFTDRYLKYVEKYGKNVRMWGALRWLKGNTPVKADNVTINAWSYDWIDPNASLKDGYKIINTCDAYLYIVPAAGYYRDFLDTKWLYEQWRVGKVNPKEELPEGTPGLLGGMFAVWNDHCGNGVSQQDVHFRTFPAAQVLAEKMWRGKNEMVSYEEFEELCKQMPEAPGVNLLGRVQGEVVLPGQNEELSLNGTDSIATMLPEVGYPYVVEFEINPDKDQNINGILFKGPHSTVYANWENKGKLAFSRDGYTFVFHAATLPAGAWTKVRIEGDHKGTTLYINGEKAERLEGRIKQFYNYTHKRKDKMYMQETLVFPMRQIGDVQNGFRGKLRNINCTQ
;
A
#
# COMPACT_ATOMS: atom_id res chain seq x y z
N ILE A 1 -23.01 -10.56 0.01
CA ILE A 1 -23.27 -10.45 1.46
C ILE A 1 -22.02 -10.91 2.22
N GLY A 2 -21.73 -10.28 3.38
CA GLY A 2 -20.64 -10.67 4.27
C GLY A 2 -21.06 -11.90 5.07
N THR A 3 -20.34 -13.00 4.86
CA THR A 3 -20.62 -14.30 5.47
C THR A 3 -19.31 -15.08 5.65
N ASP A 4 -18.23 -14.38 5.99
CA ASP A 4 -16.88 -14.92 6.03
C ASP A 4 -16.61 -15.68 7.34
N GLU A 5 -16.63 -14.99 8.45
CA GLU A 5 -16.23 -15.55 9.75
C GLU A 5 -17.35 -15.46 10.78
N TYR A 6 -17.65 -16.57 11.43
CA TYR A 6 -18.63 -16.61 12.49
C TYR A 6 -18.30 -17.70 13.52
N ASN A 7 -18.96 -17.64 14.66
CA ASN A 7 -18.76 -18.61 15.72
C ASN A 7 -19.35 -19.98 15.34
N ALA A 8 -18.53 -21.02 15.30
CA ALA A 8 -18.96 -22.39 14.95
C ALA A 8 -20.05 -22.95 15.87
N LYS A 9 -20.13 -22.51 17.13
CA LYS A 9 -21.22 -22.90 18.06
C LYS A 9 -22.60 -22.37 17.63
N GLU A 10 -22.63 -21.37 16.77
CA GLU A 10 -23.83 -20.71 16.26
C GLU A 10 -24.08 -21.03 14.77
N ALA A 11 -23.50 -22.12 14.28
CA ALA A 11 -23.53 -22.48 12.85
C ALA A 11 -24.95 -22.56 12.28
N GLU A 12 -25.93 -23.13 13.01
CA GLU A 12 -27.32 -23.22 12.55
C GLU A 12 -27.97 -21.84 12.38
N LYS A 13 -27.70 -20.88 13.26
CA LYS A 13 -28.18 -19.50 13.13
C LYS A 13 -27.54 -18.81 11.93
N PHE A 14 -26.23 -19.01 11.75
CA PHE A 14 -25.52 -18.50 10.59
C PHE A 14 -26.10 -19.04 9.28
N ARG A 15 -26.33 -20.35 9.19
CA ARG A 15 -26.88 -21.00 8.00
C ARG A 15 -28.30 -20.50 7.69
N TYR A 16 -29.16 -20.39 8.70
CA TYR A 16 -30.50 -19.82 8.57
C TYR A 16 -30.46 -18.37 8.09
N PHE A 17 -29.60 -17.53 8.68
CA PHE A 17 -29.41 -16.16 8.27
C PHE A 17 -28.93 -16.07 6.81
N THR A 18 -27.90 -16.82 6.47
CA THR A 18 -27.32 -16.84 5.13
C THR A 18 -28.38 -17.24 4.08
N ASP A 19 -29.06 -18.37 4.27
CA ASP A 19 -30.11 -18.84 3.36
C ASP A 19 -31.22 -17.80 3.16
N ARG A 20 -31.68 -17.21 4.27
CA ARG A 20 -32.70 -16.15 4.23
C ARG A 20 -32.29 -14.96 3.38
N TYR A 21 -31.06 -14.45 3.56
CA TYR A 21 -30.60 -13.28 2.83
C TYR A 21 -30.21 -13.59 1.38
N LEU A 22 -29.74 -14.78 1.06
CA LEU A 22 -29.57 -15.20 -0.32
C LEU A 22 -30.92 -15.16 -1.06
N LYS A 23 -31.96 -15.74 -0.49
CA LYS A 23 -33.32 -15.71 -1.03
C LYS A 23 -33.93 -14.30 -1.08
N TYR A 24 -33.61 -13.47 -0.10
CA TYR A 24 -34.10 -12.09 -0.05
C TYR A 24 -33.52 -11.24 -1.17
N VAL A 25 -32.21 -11.29 -1.42
CA VAL A 25 -31.56 -10.52 -2.50
C VAL A 25 -32.03 -10.97 -3.87
N GLU A 26 -32.27 -12.26 -4.06
CA GLU A 26 -32.77 -12.81 -5.32
C GLU A 26 -34.16 -12.24 -5.71
N LYS A 27 -35.01 -11.90 -4.73
CA LYS A 27 -36.33 -11.24 -5.00
C LYS A 27 -36.23 -9.93 -5.75
N TYR A 28 -35.05 -9.29 -5.71
CA TYR A 28 -34.75 -8.06 -6.46
C TYR A 28 -34.11 -8.33 -7.82
N GLY A 29 -34.15 -9.57 -8.31
CA GLY A 29 -33.56 -9.97 -9.60
C GLY A 29 -32.03 -9.88 -9.62
N LYS A 30 -31.37 -9.98 -8.46
CA LYS A 30 -29.90 -9.91 -8.35
C LYS A 30 -29.27 -11.29 -8.14
N ASN A 31 -28.15 -11.54 -8.80
CA ASN A 31 -27.30 -12.67 -8.52
C ASN A 31 -26.53 -12.43 -7.21
N VAL A 32 -26.57 -13.39 -6.31
CA VAL A 32 -25.98 -13.19 -4.99
C VAL A 32 -24.54 -13.67 -4.97
N ARG A 33 -23.70 -12.88 -4.33
CA ARG A 33 -22.34 -13.27 -4.00
C ARG A 33 -22.16 -13.26 -2.49
N MET A 34 -21.43 -14.26 -1.98
CA MET A 34 -21.10 -14.37 -0.56
C MET A 34 -19.62 -14.75 -0.34
N TRP A 35 -19.12 -14.50 0.85
CA TRP A 35 -17.85 -15.05 1.31
C TRP A 35 -18.07 -16.46 1.86
N GLY A 36 -17.17 -17.38 1.54
CA GLY A 36 -17.34 -18.79 1.90
C GLY A 36 -17.03 -19.07 3.36
N ALA A 37 -17.93 -19.79 4.04
CA ALA A 37 -17.75 -20.25 5.42
C ALA A 37 -18.38 -21.61 5.71
N LEU A 38 -19.02 -22.24 4.73
CA LEU A 38 -19.87 -23.42 4.96
C LEU A 38 -19.12 -24.70 5.33
N ARG A 39 -17.81 -24.76 5.05
CA ARG A 39 -16.96 -25.87 5.51
C ARG A 39 -16.74 -25.83 7.00
N TRP A 40 -16.50 -24.63 7.55
CA TRP A 40 -16.30 -24.41 8.97
C TRP A 40 -17.61 -24.40 9.75
N LEU A 41 -18.64 -23.75 9.21
CA LEU A 41 -19.95 -23.58 9.83
C LEU A 41 -20.90 -24.71 9.39
N LYS A 42 -20.55 -25.93 9.80
CA LYS A 42 -21.34 -27.14 9.52
C LYS A 42 -22.64 -27.10 10.29
N GLY A 43 -23.73 -27.62 9.65
CA GLY A 43 -25.04 -27.70 10.26
C GLY A 43 -26.05 -28.38 9.34
N ASN A 44 -27.26 -28.58 9.85
CA ASN A 44 -28.34 -29.27 9.12
C ASN A 44 -29.24 -28.32 8.33
N THR A 45 -29.27 -27.03 8.70
CA THR A 45 -30.06 -26.04 7.97
C THR A 45 -29.51 -25.91 6.54
N PRO A 46 -30.32 -26.19 5.50
CA PRO A 46 -29.88 -26.06 4.11
C PRO A 46 -29.64 -24.59 3.76
N VAL A 47 -28.64 -24.36 2.92
CA VAL A 47 -28.33 -23.02 2.39
C VAL A 47 -28.49 -23.06 0.88
N LYS A 48 -29.25 -22.12 0.33
CA LYS A 48 -29.47 -21.98 -1.11
C LYS A 48 -28.15 -21.96 -1.87
N ALA A 49 -28.03 -22.77 -2.91
CA ALA A 49 -26.85 -22.82 -3.77
C ALA A 49 -27.10 -22.26 -5.19
N ASP A 50 -28.30 -22.50 -5.72
CA ASP A 50 -28.67 -22.07 -7.06
C ASP A 50 -28.51 -20.54 -7.22
N ASN A 51 -27.87 -20.11 -8.30
CA ASN A 51 -27.55 -18.70 -8.61
C ASN A 51 -26.69 -17.98 -7.55
N VAL A 52 -25.97 -18.72 -6.71
CA VAL A 52 -25.07 -18.15 -5.69
C VAL A 52 -23.63 -18.34 -6.10
N THR A 53 -22.85 -17.24 -6.02
CA THR A 53 -21.41 -17.25 -6.23
C THR A 53 -20.69 -17.09 -4.90
N ILE A 54 -19.72 -17.96 -4.62
CA ILE A 54 -18.91 -17.91 -3.40
C ILE A 54 -17.51 -17.39 -3.71
N ASN A 55 -17.03 -16.44 -2.94
CA ASN A 55 -15.60 -16.13 -2.87
C ASN A 55 -14.91 -17.21 -2.03
N ALA A 56 -14.10 -18.06 -2.69
CA ALA A 56 -13.31 -19.10 -2.05
C ALA A 56 -12.00 -18.46 -1.55
N TRP A 57 -12.00 -18.00 -0.30
CA TRP A 57 -10.93 -17.20 0.26
C TRP A 57 -9.97 -17.96 1.17
N SER A 58 -10.46 -18.89 1.96
CA SER A 58 -9.62 -19.70 2.84
C SER A 58 -10.08 -21.15 2.87
N TYR A 59 -9.11 -22.07 2.73
CA TYR A 59 -9.41 -23.52 2.71
C TYR A 59 -10.05 -24.02 3.99
N ASP A 60 -9.75 -23.44 5.12
CA ASP A 60 -10.37 -23.87 6.39
C ASP A 60 -11.85 -23.49 6.47
N TRP A 61 -12.24 -22.42 5.81
CA TRP A 61 -13.62 -21.91 5.82
C TRP A 61 -14.49 -22.45 4.68
N ILE A 62 -13.89 -22.73 3.53
CA ILE A 62 -14.63 -23.24 2.36
C ILE A 62 -13.86 -24.35 1.66
N ASP A 63 -14.60 -25.36 1.22
CA ASP A 63 -14.12 -26.40 0.32
C ASP A 63 -14.63 -26.12 -1.10
N PRO A 64 -13.74 -25.72 -2.03
CA PRO A 64 -14.14 -25.36 -3.39
C PRO A 64 -14.78 -26.52 -4.15
N ASN A 65 -14.26 -27.74 -4.03
CA ASN A 65 -14.80 -28.91 -4.70
C ASN A 65 -16.19 -29.29 -4.18
N ALA A 66 -16.38 -29.30 -2.87
CA ALA A 66 -17.69 -29.57 -2.27
C ALA A 66 -18.69 -28.47 -2.69
N SER A 67 -18.29 -27.21 -2.68
CA SER A 67 -19.16 -26.11 -3.07
C SER A 67 -19.63 -26.21 -4.52
N LEU A 68 -18.74 -26.58 -5.45
CA LEU A 68 -19.11 -26.81 -6.85
C LEU A 68 -20.10 -27.98 -7.00
N LYS A 69 -19.89 -29.07 -6.25
CA LYS A 69 -20.81 -30.23 -6.23
C LYS A 69 -22.19 -29.86 -5.67
N ASP A 70 -22.23 -28.94 -4.71
CA ASP A 70 -23.47 -28.43 -4.12
C ASP A 70 -24.20 -27.43 -5.03
N GLY A 71 -23.62 -27.10 -6.19
CA GLY A 71 -24.23 -26.22 -7.19
C GLY A 71 -23.86 -24.74 -7.07
N TYR A 72 -22.96 -24.38 -6.18
CA TYR A 72 -22.42 -23.01 -6.13
C TYR A 72 -21.48 -22.75 -7.31
N LYS A 73 -21.40 -21.49 -7.71
CA LYS A 73 -20.28 -20.98 -8.52
C LYS A 73 -19.21 -20.42 -7.58
N ILE A 74 -17.95 -20.46 -7.97
CA ILE A 74 -16.85 -19.93 -7.15
C ILE A 74 -15.99 -18.92 -7.90
N ILE A 75 -15.46 -17.97 -7.15
CA ILE A 75 -14.36 -17.11 -7.53
C ILE A 75 -13.19 -17.43 -6.62
N ASN A 76 -12.06 -17.74 -7.20
CA ASN A 76 -10.83 -17.96 -6.46
C ASN A 76 -10.34 -16.65 -5.83
N THR A 77 -10.35 -16.56 -4.53
CA THR A 77 -9.89 -15.42 -3.73
C THR A 77 -8.91 -15.90 -2.64
N CYS A 78 -8.17 -16.98 -2.92
CA CYS A 78 -7.36 -17.69 -1.93
C CYS A 78 -6.41 -16.75 -1.19
N ASP A 79 -6.56 -16.65 0.12
CA ASP A 79 -5.80 -15.80 1.02
C ASP A 79 -4.28 -16.05 0.96
N ALA A 80 -3.88 -17.29 0.77
CA ALA A 80 -2.47 -17.67 0.65
C ALA A 80 -1.74 -16.99 -0.53
N TYR A 81 -2.47 -16.58 -1.58
CA TYR A 81 -1.90 -16.06 -2.82
C TYR A 81 -2.40 -14.68 -3.21
N LEU A 82 -3.65 -14.34 -2.86
CA LEU A 82 -4.40 -13.22 -3.43
C LEU A 82 -4.79 -12.16 -2.39
N TYR A 83 -4.31 -12.29 -1.13
CA TYR A 83 -4.53 -11.28 -0.11
C TYR A 83 -3.36 -10.33 0.02
N ILE A 84 -3.68 -9.05 -0.02
CA ILE A 84 -2.80 -7.94 0.32
C ILE A 84 -3.36 -7.34 1.60
N VAL A 85 -2.59 -7.39 2.70
CA VAL A 85 -2.99 -6.79 3.97
C VAL A 85 -1.84 -5.90 4.45
N PRO A 86 -1.84 -4.62 4.04
CA PRO A 86 -0.75 -3.73 4.35
C PRO A 86 -0.47 -3.66 5.85
N ALA A 87 0.79 -3.79 6.22
CA ALA A 87 1.27 -3.70 7.60
C ALA A 87 0.80 -4.81 8.56
N ALA A 88 0.15 -5.86 8.11
CA ALA A 88 -0.41 -6.90 8.97
C ALA A 88 0.63 -7.88 9.53
N GLY A 89 1.62 -8.25 8.73
CA GLY A 89 2.68 -9.20 9.11
C GLY A 89 2.23 -10.68 9.14
N TYR A 90 0.93 -10.97 9.03
CA TYR A 90 0.39 -12.33 8.91
C TYR A 90 -0.08 -12.67 7.49
N TYR A 91 -0.31 -11.68 6.65
CA TYR A 91 -0.49 -11.80 5.21
C TYR A 91 0.57 -11.00 4.46
N ARG A 92 0.54 -11.07 3.14
CA ARG A 92 1.49 -10.37 2.28
C ARG A 92 1.20 -8.87 2.26
N ASP A 93 2.26 -8.08 2.30
CA ASP A 93 2.18 -6.62 2.09
C ASP A 93 2.09 -6.29 0.59
N PHE A 94 2.72 -7.12 -0.24
CA PHE A 94 2.63 -7.11 -1.71
C PHE A 94 2.45 -8.53 -2.22
N LEU A 95 1.69 -8.72 -3.29
CA LEU A 95 1.67 -10.02 -3.96
C LEU A 95 3.01 -10.30 -4.67
N ASP A 96 3.37 -11.56 -4.70
CA ASP A 96 4.48 -12.03 -5.53
C ASP A 96 4.02 -12.10 -6.99
N THR A 97 4.12 -10.98 -7.69
CA THR A 97 3.62 -10.81 -9.06
C THR A 97 4.34 -11.71 -10.04
N LYS A 98 5.64 -11.96 -9.85
CA LYS A 98 6.40 -12.89 -10.69
C LYS A 98 5.87 -14.32 -10.54
N TRP A 99 5.73 -14.79 -9.31
CA TRP A 99 5.17 -16.12 -9.06
C TRP A 99 3.72 -16.25 -9.56
N LEU A 100 2.89 -15.21 -9.39
CA LEU A 100 1.53 -15.19 -9.93
C LEU A 100 1.55 -15.31 -11.46
N TYR A 101 2.40 -14.57 -12.12
CA TYR A 101 2.53 -14.60 -13.57
C TYR A 101 2.98 -15.97 -14.08
N GLU A 102 4.05 -16.52 -13.53
CA GLU A 102 4.68 -17.76 -14.01
C GLU A 102 3.96 -19.03 -13.56
N GLN A 103 3.46 -19.06 -12.32
CA GLN A 103 3.05 -20.30 -11.65
C GLN A 103 1.56 -20.38 -11.30
N TRP A 104 0.94 -19.22 -10.96
CA TRP A 104 -0.44 -19.25 -10.54
C TRP A 104 -1.40 -19.50 -11.71
N ARG A 105 -2.48 -20.21 -11.43
CA ARG A 105 -3.60 -20.47 -12.35
C ARG A 105 -4.90 -20.26 -11.59
N VAL A 106 -5.97 -19.91 -12.32
CA VAL A 106 -7.29 -19.68 -11.70
C VAL A 106 -7.76 -20.89 -10.90
N GLY A 107 -7.42 -22.09 -11.36
CA GLY A 107 -7.73 -23.35 -10.68
C GLY A 107 -6.99 -23.58 -9.37
N LYS A 108 -5.91 -22.86 -9.08
CA LYS A 108 -5.15 -23.00 -7.83
C LYS A 108 -5.90 -22.33 -6.66
N VAL A 109 -6.96 -22.98 -6.22
CA VAL A 109 -7.95 -22.48 -5.26
C VAL A 109 -7.49 -22.51 -3.80
N ASN A 110 -6.42 -23.26 -3.52
CA ASN A 110 -5.70 -23.26 -2.24
C ASN A 110 -4.36 -24.00 -2.39
N PRO A 111 -3.48 -24.00 -1.36
CA PRO A 111 -2.18 -24.68 -1.44
C PRO A 111 -2.21 -26.19 -1.64
N LYS A 112 -3.34 -26.82 -1.34
CA LYS A 112 -3.51 -28.30 -1.37
C LYS A 112 -4.28 -28.79 -2.59
N GLU A 113 -4.99 -27.89 -3.27
CA GLU A 113 -5.91 -28.22 -4.35
C GLU A 113 -5.74 -27.33 -5.56
N GLU A 114 -5.79 -27.95 -6.72
CA GLU A 114 -5.88 -27.25 -8.00
C GLU A 114 -7.01 -27.89 -8.82
N LEU A 115 -7.98 -27.08 -9.23
CA LEU A 115 -9.05 -27.47 -10.12
C LEU A 115 -8.56 -27.46 -11.56
N PRO A 116 -8.99 -28.43 -12.39
CA PRO A 116 -8.67 -28.41 -13.82
C PRO A 116 -9.08 -27.09 -14.49
N GLU A 117 -8.33 -26.68 -15.49
CA GLU A 117 -8.69 -25.56 -16.34
C GLU A 117 -10.05 -25.81 -17.00
N GLY A 118 -10.89 -24.78 -17.08
CA GLY A 118 -12.25 -24.91 -17.61
C GLY A 118 -13.24 -25.61 -16.68
N THR A 119 -12.92 -25.84 -15.40
CA THR A 119 -13.86 -26.43 -14.45
C THR A 119 -15.16 -25.65 -14.43
N PRO A 120 -16.33 -26.29 -14.73
CA PRO A 120 -17.61 -25.61 -14.70
C PRO A 120 -17.93 -25.02 -13.32
N GLY A 121 -18.37 -23.76 -13.29
CA GLY A 121 -18.67 -23.04 -12.05
C GLY A 121 -17.48 -22.29 -11.44
N LEU A 122 -16.23 -22.52 -11.87
CA LEU A 122 -15.10 -21.68 -11.55
C LEU A 122 -15.09 -20.47 -12.48
N LEU A 123 -15.44 -19.28 -11.96
CA LEU A 123 -15.69 -18.09 -12.78
C LEU A 123 -14.43 -17.26 -13.06
N GLY A 124 -13.42 -17.34 -12.19
CA GLY A 124 -12.21 -16.53 -12.30
C GLY A 124 -11.50 -16.37 -10.96
N GLY A 125 -10.60 -15.38 -10.90
CA GLY A 125 -9.86 -15.02 -9.70
C GLY A 125 -10.12 -13.58 -9.27
N MET A 126 -9.90 -13.28 -8.00
CA MET A 126 -10.00 -11.96 -7.42
C MET A 126 -8.96 -11.82 -6.32
N PHE A 127 -8.16 -10.78 -6.34
CA PHE A 127 -7.36 -10.41 -5.18
C PHE A 127 -8.13 -9.43 -4.28
N ALA A 128 -7.75 -9.35 -3.02
CA ALA A 128 -8.35 -8.44 -2.07
C ALA A 128 -7.28 -7.60 -1.38
N VAL A 129 -7.59 -6.33 -1.16
CA VAL A 129 -6.78 -5.42 -0.33
C VAL A 129 -7.58 -5.11 0.93
N TRP A 130 -7.07 -5.56 2.07
CA TRP A 130 -7.71 -5.39 3.36
C TRP A 130 -6.98 -4.35 4.20
N ASN A 131 -7.71 -3.50 4.88
CA ASN A 131 -7.16 -2.46 5.75
C ASN A 131 -7.36 -2.82 7.23
N ASP A 132 -6.89 -3.98 7.65
CA ASP A 132 -7.00 -4.47 9.03
C ASP A 132 -6.27 -3.57 10.02
N HIS A 133 -5.26 -2.86 9.55
CA HIS A 133 -4.45 -1.94 10.32
C HIS A 133 -4.53 -0.52 9.74
N CYS A 134 -5.74 0.06 9.72
CA CYS A 134 -5.94 1.45 9.32
C CYS A 134 -5.14 2.39 10.23
N GLY A 135 -4.58 3.47 9.64
CA GLY A 135 -3.84 4.47 10.40
C GLY A 135 -2.36 4.17 10.62
N ASN A 136 -1.80 3.15 9.96
CA ASN A 136 -0.37 2.83 9.99
C ASN A 136 0.49 3.68 9.04
N GLY A 137 -0.01 4.80 8.57
CA GLY A 137 0.65 5.60 7.57
C GLY A 137 0.54 5.03 6.14
N VAL A 138 -0.43 4.16 5.86
CA VAL A 138 -0.72 3.67 4.51
C VAL A 138 -1.61 4.68 3.80
N SER A 139 -1.09 5.34 2.77
CA SER A 139 -1.80 6.31 1.94
C SER A 139 -2.52 5.65 0.76
N GLN A 140 -3.33 6.42 0.04
CA GLN A 140 -3.93 5.99 -1.22
C GLN A 140 -2.87 5.53 -2.23
N GLN A 141 -1.73 6.20 -2.30
CA GLN A 141 -0.63 5.83 -3.19
C GLN A 141 -0.02 4.48 -2.80
N ASP A 142 0.15 4.20 -1.50
CA ASP A 142 0.60 2.90 -1.01
C ASP A 142 -0.35 1.77 -1.43
N VAL A 143 -1.66 2.03 -1.41
CA VAL A 143 -2.67 1.07 -1.89
C VAL A 143 -2.58 0.88 -3.40
N HIS A 144 -2.39 1.95 -4.18
CA HIS A 144 -2.21 1.87 -5.63
C HIS A 144 -1.00 1.05 -6.02
N PHE A 145 0.15 1.25 -5.39
CA PHE A 145 1.37 0.47 -5.66
C PHE A 145 1.23 -1.02 -5.36
N ARG A 146 0.31 -1.39 -4.47
CA ARG A 146 -0.03 -2.80 -4.21
C ARG A 146 -1.02 -3.34 -5.21
N THR A 147 -1.99 -2.53 -5.59
CA THR A 147 -3.13 -2.92 -6.41
C THR A 147 -2.76 -3.09 -7.88
N PHE A 148 -2.09 -2.10 -8.46
CA PHE A 148 -1.92 -2.07 -9.91
C PHE A 148 -1.03 -3.19 -10.46
N PRO A 149 0.15 -3.50 -9.91
CA PRO A 149 0.91 -4.64 -10.38
C PRO A 149 0.13 -5.96 -10.24
N ALA A 150 -0.58 -6.15 -9.13
CA ALA A 150 -1.41 -7.32 -8.89
C ALA A 150 -2.57 -7.43 -9.88
N ALA A 151 -3.25 -6.31 -10.16
CA ALA A 151 -4.38 -6.26 -11.10
C ALA A 151 -3.94 -6.59 -12.54
N GLN A 152 -2.80 -6.06 -12.97
CA GLN A 152 -2.26 -6.30 -14.31
C GLN A 152 -1.93 -7.79 -14.51
N VAL A 153 -1.20 -8.39 -13.56
CA VAL A 153 -0.85 -9.81 -13.63
C VAL A 153 -2.12 -10.68 -13.58
N LEU A 154 -3.04 -10.38 -12.68
CA LEU A 154 -4.25 -11.19 -12.56
C LEU A 154 -5.12 -11.10 -13.80
N ALA A 155 -5.24 -9.91 -14.41
CA ALA A 155 -5.98 -9.73 -15.66
C ALA A 155 -5.35 -10.56 -16.79
N GLU A 156 -4.02 -10.54 -16.95
CA GLU A 156 -3.31 -11.34 -17.94
C GLU A 156 -3.54 -12.83 -17.72
N LYS A 157 -3.41 -13.32 -16.48
CA LYS A 157 -3.63 -14.73 -16.15
C LYS A 157 -5.08 -15.18 -16.34
N MET A 158 -6.05 -14.35 -16.05
CA MET A 158 -7.46 -14.68 -16.31
C MET A 158 -7.82 -14.67 -17.79
N TRP A 159 -7.16 -13.80 -18.57
CA TRP A 159 -7.40 -13.72 -20.01
C TRP A 159 -6.73 -14.85 -20.78
N ARG A 160 -5.49 -15.20 -20.46
CA ARG A 160 -4.67 -16.14 -21.22
C ARG A 160 -4.50 -17.54 -20.59
N GLY A 161 -4.85 -17.71 -19.33
CA GLY A 161 -4.67 -18.99 -18.63
C GLY A 161 -3.20 -19.35 -18.48
N LYS A 162 -2.80 -20.45 -19.14
CA LYS A 162 -1.42 -20.98 -19.10
C LYS A 162 -0.48 -20.34 -20.12
N ASN A 163 -1.02 -19.65 -21.11
CA ASN A 163 -0.24 -19.22 -22.26
C ASN A 163 0.40 -17.87 -21.98
N GLU A 164 1.56 -17.84 -21.34
CA GLU A 164 2.41 -16.67 -21.31
C GLU A 164 2.97 -16.41 -22.72
N MET A 165 2.83 -15.18 -23.23
CA MET A 165 3.37 -14.80 -24.54
C MET A 165 4.78 -14.25 -24.46
N VAL A 166 5.13 -13.71 -23.30
CA VAL A 166 6.43 -13.07 -23.05
C VAL A 166 6.92 -13.48 -21.67
N SER A 167 8.19 -13.25 -21.37
CA SER A 167 8.76 -13.43 -20.03
C SER A 167 8.11 -12.45 -19.04
N TYR A 168 8.25 -12.72 -17.76
CA TYR A 168 7.74 -11.80 -16.73
C TYR A 168 8.41 -10.43 -16.82
N GLU A 169 9.69 -10.40 -17.09
CA GLU A 169 10.47 -9.17 -17.23
C GLU A 169 9.97 -8.31 -18.42
N GLU A 170 9.69 -8.95 -19.56
CA GLU A 170 9.09 -8.25 -20.71
C GLU A 170 7.67 -7.79 -20.43
N PHE A 171 6.88 -8.59 -19.72
CA PHE A 171 5.53 -8.20 -19.29
C PHE A 171 5.58 -6.98 -18.35
N GLU A 172 6.50 -6.95 -17.40
CA GLU A 172 6.69 -5.83 -16.49
C GLU A 172 7.06 -4.53 -17.22
N GLU A 173 7.93 -4.62 -18.23
CA GLU A 173 8.26 -3.47 -19.08
C GLU A 173 7.06 -3.00 -19.93
N LEU A 174 6.26 -3.91 -20.45
CA LEU A 174 5.02 -3.54 -21.15
C LEU A 174 4.03 -2.83 -20.21
N CYS A 175 3.90 -3.29 -18.97
CA CYS A 175 3.05 -2.64 -17.96
C CYS A 175 3.49 -1.19 -17.65
N LYS A 176 4.79 -0.92 -17.61
CA LYS A 176 5.34 0.43 -17.42
C LYS A 176 5.03 1.37 -18.59
N GLN A 177 4.91 0.83 -19.80
CA GLN A 177 4.59 1.58 -21.01
C GLN A 177 3.09 1.83 -21.20
N MET A 178 2.24 1.19 -20.42
CA MET A 178 0.79 1.37 -20.52
C MET A 178 0.39 2.80 -20.10
N PRO A 179 -0.48 3.47 -20.87
CA PRO A 179 -0.99 4.78 -20.49
C PRO A 179 -1.86 4.68 -19.25
N GLU A 180 -1.94 5.78 -18.52
CA GLU A 180 -2.82 5.90 -17.36
C GLU A 180 -4.28 5.76 -17.77
N ALA A 181 -5.08 5.12 -16.91
CA ALA A 181 -6.51 5.03 -17.11
C ALA A 181 -7.17 6.41 -16.97
N PRO A 182 -8.24 6.71 -17.71
CA PRO A 182 -9.01 7.93 -17.51
C PRO A 182 -9.52 8.07 -16.08
N GLY A 183 -9.37 9.27 -15.50
CA GLY A 183 -9.83 9.56 -14.16
C GLY A 183 -8.95 8.97 -13.03
N VAL A 184 -7.74 8.49 -13.35
CA VAL A 184 -6.80 8.08 -12.33
C VAL A 184 -6.43 9.26 -11.42
N ASN A 185 -6.18 8.96 -10.15
CA ASN A 185 -5.71 9.97 -9.21
C ASN A 185 -4.26 10.35 -9.52
N LEU A 186 -4.04 11.57 -9.97
CA LEU A 186 -2.72 12.14 -10.28
C LEU A 186 -2.07 12.85 -9.08
N LEU A 187 -2.61 12.71 -7.88
CA LEU A 187 -2.04 13.29 -6.68
C LEU A 187 -0.59 12.78 -6.48
N GLY A 188 0.32 13.71 -6.27
CA GLY A 188 1.75 13.40 -6.13
C GLY A 188 2.47 13.05 -7.43
N ARG A 189 1.81 13.18 -8.59
CA ARG A 189 2.48 13.05 -9.88
C ARG A 189 2.98 14.39 -10.38
N VAL A 190 4.24 14.43 -10.78
CA VAL A 190 4.84 15.57 -11.45
C VAL A 190 4.43 15.54 -12.92
N GLN A 191 3.76 16.59 -13.36
CA GLN A 191 3.30 16.71 -14.75
C GLN A 191 4.07 17.81 -15.45
N GLY A 192 4.82 17.44 -16.48
CA GLY A 192 5.63 18.38 -17.24
C GLY A 192 6.88 18.85 -16.48
N GLU A 193 7.47 19.91 -17.00
CA GLU A 193 8.65 20.55 -16.40
C GLU A 193 8.22 21.48 -15.25
N VAL A 194 8.77 21.26 -14.07
CA VAL A 194 8.49 22.06 -12.88
C VAL A 194 9.76 22.77 -12.44
N VAL A 195 9.70 24.10 -12.40
CA VAL A 195 10.77 24.94 -11.85
C VAL A 195 10.47 25.17 -10.37
N LEU A 196 11.39 24.74 -9.51
CA LEU A 196 11.27 24.90 -8.06
C LEU A 196 12.01 26.16 -7.58
N PRO A 197 11.49 26.86 -6.55
CA PRO A 197 12.28 27.85 -5.82
C PRO A 197 13.58 27.21 -5.30
N GLY A 198 14.70 27.91 -5.42
CA GLY A 198 16.02 27.39 -5.05
C GLY A 198 16.66 26.44 -6.06
N GLN A 199 16.06 26.22 -7.23
CA GLN A 199 16.65 25.38 -8.28
C GLN A 199 17.87 26.06 -8.92
N ASN A 200 17.73 27.33 -9.26
CA ASN A 200 18.77 28.14 -9.93
C ASN A 200 19.22 29.34 -9.08
N GLU A 201 18.83 29.42 -7.84
CA GLU A 201 19.12 30.51 -6.92
C GLU A 201 19.38 30.00 -5.50
N GLU A 202 20.01 30.82 -4.67
CA GLU A 202 20.17 30.51 -3.25
C GLU A 202 19.01 31.13 -2.47
N LEU A 203 18.30 30.30 -1.70
CA LEU A 203 17.27 30.71 -0.75
C LEU A 203 17.90 30.90 0.62
N SER A 204 17.60 32.02 1.28
CA SER A 204 17.96 32.29 2.67
C SER A 204 16.70 32.30 3.52
N LEU A 205 16.63 31.45 4.51
CA LEU A 205 15.46 31.25 5.39
C LEU A 205 15.83 31.64 6.83
N ASN A 206 14.99 32.43 7.45
CA ASN A 206 15.25 33.00 8.80
C ASN A 206 14.50 32.23 9.93
N GLY A 207 13.84 31.14 9.60
CA GLY A 207 13.06 30.33 10.56
C GLY A 207 11.59 30.72 10.68
N THR A 208 11.17 31.75 9.96
CA THR A 208 9.76 32.19 9.86
C THR A 208 9.34 32.45 8.42
N ASP A 209 10.19 32.09 7.47
CA ASP A 209 9.89 32.21 6.04
C ASP A 209 9.12 30.96 5.56
N SER A 210 8.19 31.20 4.63
CA SER A 210 7.48 30.16 3.91
C SER A 210 7.38 30.52 2.44
N ILE A 211 7.98 29.71 1.59
CA ILE A 211 8.00 29.89 0.14
C ILE A 211 7.11 28.83 -0.49
N ALA A 212 6.00 29.26 -1.11
CA ALA A 212 5.09 28.37 -1.79
C ALA A 212 5.69 27.81 -3.08
N THR A 213 5.37 26.58 -3.42
CA THR A 213 5.70 25.96 -4.71
C THR A 213 4.43 25.66 -5.50
N MET A 214 4.59 25.33 -6.78
CA MET A 214 3.47 24.89 -7.63
C MET A 214 3.12 23.42 -7.42
N LEU A 215 3.91 22.66 -6.65
CA LEU A 215 3.81 21.21 -6.51
C LEU A 215 3.42 20.85 -5.07
N PRO A 216 2.21 20.35 -4.80
CA PRO A 216 1.77 20.09 -3.44
C PRO A 216 2.57 18.98 -2.75
N GLU A 217 2.89 17.91 -3.50
CA GLU A 217 3.65 16.74 -3.03
C GLU A 217 4.16 15.93 -4.22
N VAL A 218 5.13 15.05 -3.99
CA VAL A 218 5.67 14.12 -4.97
C VAL A 218 5.55 12.69 -4.46
N GLY A 219 4.75 11.90 -5.17
CA GLY A 219 4.59 10.47 -4.89
C GLY A 219 5.75 9.66 -5.46
N TYR A 220 5.97 8.50 -4.90
CA TYR A 220 7.05 7.62 -5.36
C TYR A 220 6.73 6.88 -6.67
N PRO A 221 7.78 6.42 -7.40
CA PRO A 221 9.19 6.62 -7.09
C PRO A 221 9.62 8.06 -7.37
N TYR A 222 10.49 8.63 -6.52
CA TYR A 222 11.03 9.96 -6.73
C TYR A 222 12.48 10.07 -6.27
N VAL A 223 13.16 11.10 -6.79
CA VAL A 223 14.43 11.60 -6.30
C VAL A 223 14.30 13.09 -6.06
N VAL A 224 14.58 13.54 -4.83
CA VAL A 224 14.70 14.96 -4.48
C VAL A 224 16.12 15.23 -4.03
N GLU A 225 16.77 16.19 -4.67
CA GLU A 225 18.12 16.63 -4.34
C GLU A 225 18.11 18.11 -3.96
N PHE A 226 18.95 18.49 -3.01
CA PHE A 226 19.20 19.88 -2.64
C PHE A 226 20.53 20.00 -1.90
N GLU A 227 21.06 21.20 -1.87
CA GLU A 227 22.16 21.56 -0.97
C GLU A 227 21.63 22.43 0.18
N ILE A 228 22.07 22.10 1.39
CA ILE A 228 21.64 22.75 2.63
C ILE A 228 22.85 23.24 3.43
N ASN A 229 22.74 24.45 3.96
CA ASN A 229 23.72 25.04 4.90
C ASN A 229 22.94 25.57 6.11
N PRO A 230 22.82 24.78 7.19
CA PRO A 230 22.11 25.19 8.40
C PRO A 230 22.86 26.29 9.14
N ASP A 231 22.16 27.30 9.67
CA ASP A 231 22.72 28.25 10.62
C ASP A 231 23.11 27.57 11.93
N LYS A 232 23.94 28.20 12.74
CA LYS A 232 24.30 27.69 14.07
C LYS A 232 23.14 27.73 15.04
N ASP A 233 22.28 28.73 14.89
CA ASP A 233 21.08 28.93 15.72
C ASP A 233 19.86 28.39 14.97
N GLN A 234 19.61 27.09 15.09
CA GLN A 234 18.52 26.39 14.45
C GLN A 234 17.29 26.30 15.34
N ASN A 235 16.10 26.41 14.74
CA ASN A 235 14.87 26.01 15.39
C ASN A 235 14.87 24.49 15.65
N ILE A 236 14.45 24.09 16.86
CA ILE A 236 14.26 22.68 17.17
C ILE A 236 13.15 22.11 16.27
N ASN A 237 13.42 21.02 15.57
CA ASN A 237 12.50 20.41 14.60
C ASN A 237 12.05 21.41 13.53
N GLY A 238 12.96 22.26 13.04
CA GLY A 238 12.67 23.26 12.03
C GLY A 238 12.13 22.62 10.75
N ILE A 239 11.01 23.13 10.25
CA ILE A 239 10.34 22.60 9.06
C ILE A 239 11.11 23.05 7.83
N LEU A 240 11.57 22.06 7.06
CA LEU A 240 12.31 22.28 5.82
C LEU A 240 11.39 22.23 4.60
N PHE A 241 10.55 21.19 4.49
CA PHE A 241 9.53 21.07 3.47
C PHE A 241 8.22 20.65 4.11
N LYS A 242 7.10 21.20 3.66
CA LYS A 242 5.76 20.86 4.18
C LYS A 242 4.78 20.63 3.04
N GLY A 243 3.98 19.60 3.17
CA GLY A 243 2.93 19.20 2.23
C GLY A 243 1.59 18.98 2.93
N PRO A 244 0.60 18.48 2.21
CA PRO A 244 -0.72 18.21 2.79
C PRO A 244 -0.72 17.04 3.79
N HIS A 245 0.13 16.03 3.59
CA HIS A 245 0.11 14.78 4.36
C HIS A 245 1.41 14.48 5.10
N SER A 246 2.50 15.18 4.74
CA SER A 246 3.84 14.92 5.27
C SER A 246 4.62 16.21 5.48
N THR A 247 5.68 16.12 6.29
CA THR A 247 6.59 17.22 6.59
C THR A 247 8.01 16.67 6.74
N VAL A 248 9.00 17.35 6.17
CA VAL A 248 10.43 17.08 6.38
C VAL A 248 10.99 18.12 7.31
N TYR A 249 11.73 17.68 8.32
CA TYR A 249 12.34 18.49 9.35
C TYR A 249 13.85 18.47 9.25
N ALA A 250 14.48 19.59 9.54
CA ALA A 250 15.89 19.67 9.89
C ALA A 250 16.03 19.85 11.42
N ASN A 251 17.22 19.56 11.94
CA ASN A 251 17.55 19.71 13.37
C ASN A 251 16.58 18.99 14.33
N TRP A 252 16.17 17.74 13.98
CA TRP A 252 15.28 16.95 14.83
C TRP A 252 15.88 16.77 16.23
N GLU A 253 15.08 17.07 17.26
CA GLU A 253 15.46 17.05 18.67
C GLU A 253 16.73 17.83 19.00
N ASN A 254 17.00 18.89 18.26
CA ASN A 254 18.23 19.72 18.38
C ASN A 254 19.54 18.92 18.14
N LYS A 255 19.48 17.91 17.26
CA LYS A 255 20.63 17.03 16.96
C LYS A 255 21.19 17.16 15.55
N GLY A 256 20.75 18.18 14.78
CA GLY A 256 21.14 18.36 13.39
C GLY A 256 20.70 17.23 12.44
N LYS A 257 19.71 16.43 12.83
CA LYS A 257 19.25 15.29 12.04
C LYS A 257 18.08 15.66 11.15
N LEU A 258 17.99 14.99 9.99
CA LEU A 258 16.80 15.00 9.17
C LEU A 258 15.78 14.01 9.72
N ALA A 259 14.51 14.40 9.65
CA ALA A 259 13.38 13.54 9.98
C ALA A 259 12.21 13.85 9.06
N PHE A 260 11.25 12.96 8.99
CA PHE A 260 9.98 13.27 8.36
C PHE A 260 8.79 12.73 9.17
N SER A 261 7.66 13.38 9.04
CA SER A 261 6.39 12.88 9.56
C SER A 261 5.42 12.64 8.42
N ARG A 262 4.61 11.60 8.57
CA ARG A 262 3.42 11.35 7.77
C ARG A 262 2.34 10.69 8.63
N ASP A 263 1.09 11.08 8.41
CA ASP A 263 -0.09 10.48 9.07
C ASP A 263 0.06 10.34 10.59
N GLY A 264 0.68 11.33 11.25
CA GLY A 264 0.89 11.35 12.69
C GLY A 264 2.08 10.53 13.21
N TYR A 265 2.84 9.88 12.35
CA TYR A 265 4.07 9.15 12.70
C TYR A 265 5.30 9.93 12.27
N THR A 266 6.37 9.85 13.08
CA THR A 266 7.65 10.49 12.77
C THR A 266 8.75 9.46 12.65
N PHE A 267 9.58 9.63 11.63
CA PHE A 267 10.72 8.78 11.30
C PHE A 267 11.97 9.63 11.22
N VAL A 268 13.05 9.18 11.85
CA VAL A 268 14.30 9.94 11.98
C VAL A 268 15.42 9.19 11.28
N PHE A 269 16.20 9.91 10.45
CA PHE A 269 17.45 9.40 9.93
C PHE A 269 18.54 9.56 10.98
N HIS A 270 18.98 8.46 11.56
CA HIS A 270 19.92 8.45 12.68
C HIS A 270 21.37 8.45 12.23
N ALA A 271 21.67 7.94 11.05
CA ALA A 271 23.05 7.74 10.57
C ALA A 271 23.76 9.02 10.14
N ALA A 272 23.03 10.11 9.89
CA ALA A 272 23.60 11.36 9.39
C ALA A 272 23.25 12.54 10.29
N THR A 273 24.16 13.53 10.32
CA THR A 273 23.96 14.82 10.99
C THR A 273 24.39 15.94 10.02
N LEU A 274 23.57 16.97 9.88
CA LEU A 274 23.87 18.15 9.07
C LEU A 274 24.77 19.12 9.87
N PRO A 275 25.99 19.40 9.41
CA PRO A 275 26.86 20.32 10.09
C PRO A 275 26.38 21.78 9.92
N ALA A 276 26.31 22.54 11.02
CA ALA A 276 25.95 23.93 10.95
C ALA A 276 27.09 24.77 10.31
N GLY A 277 26.73 25.72 9.46
CA GLY A 277 27.64 26.61 8.76
C GLY A 277 28.41 25.97 7.60
N ALA A 278 28.04 24.77 7.17
CA ALA A 278 28.66 24.08 6.05
C ALA A 278 27.63 23.57 5.05
N TRP A 279 27.95 23.65 3.76
CA TRP A 279 27.16 23.12 2.70
C TRP A 279 27.20 21.59 2.70
N THR A 280 26.05 20.98 2.65
CA THR A 280 25.87 19.53 2.55
C THR A 280 24.94 19.20 1.39
N LYS A 281 25.36 18.33 0.48
CA LYS A 281 24.49 17.81 -0.56
C LYS A 281 23.61 16.69 0.03
N VAL A 282 22.30 16.87 -0.08
CA VAL A 282 21.29 15.92 0.38
C VAL A 282 20.55 15.38 -0.83
N ARG A 283 20.37 14.04 -0.87
CA ARG A 283 19.48 13.38 -1.82
C ARG A 283 18.58 12.44 -1.04
N ILE A 284 17.27 12.53 -1.30
CA ILE A 284 16.25 11.67 -0.72
C ILE A 284 15.57 10.93 -1.86
N GLU A 285 15.62 9.60 -1.81
CA GLU A 285 14.92 8.72 -2.73
C GLU A 285 13.75 8.05 -2.01
N GLY A 286 12.56 8.11 -2.59
CA GLY A 286 11.39 7.41 -2.10
C GLY A 286 10.92 6.34 -3.06
N ASP A 287 10.64 5.17 -2.53
CA ASP A 287 9.89 4.13 -3.22
C ASP A 287 8.77 3.57 -2.32
N HIS A 288 7.97 2.67 -2.86
CA HIS A 288 6.80 2.12 -2.15
C HIS A 288 7.17 1.20 -0.96
N LYS A 289 8.45 0.93 -0.72
CA LYS A 289 8.94 0.12 0.41
C LYS A 289 9.66 0.94 1.47
N GLY A 290 10.23 2.08 1.09
CA GLY A 290 11.02 2.86 2.05
C GLY A 290 11.51 4.18 1.50
N THR A 291 12.32 4.86 2.31
CA THR A 291 12.93 6.16 2.02
C THR A 291 14.42 6.09 2.26
N THR A 292 15.23 6.45 1.28
CA THR A 292 16.70 6.42 1.36
C THR A 292 17.27 7.83 1.41
N LEU A 293 18.15 8.06 2.37
CA LEU A 293 18.93 9.29 2.51
C LEU A 293 20.36 9.09 2.00
N TYR A 294 20.82 10.03 1.19
CA TYR A 294 22.22 10.15 0.79
C TYR A 294 22.77 11.51 1.25
N ILE A 295 23.99 11.51 1.75
CA ILE A 295 24.73 12.71 2.15
C ILE A 295 26.04 12.77 1.35
N ASN A 296 26.26 13.89 0.66
CA ASN A 296 27.44 14.12 -0.17
C ASN A 296 27.72 13.00 -1.20
N GLY A 297 26.66 12.40 -1.72
CA GLY A 297 26.72 11.32 -2.71
C GLY A 297 26.80 9.90 -2.12
N GLU A 298 27.03 9.75 -0.82
CA GLU A 298 27.09 8.45 -0.17
C GLU A 298 25.76 8.10 0.49
N LYS A 299 25.33 6.83 0.36
CA LYS A 299 24.13 6.32 1.06
C LYS A 299 24.35 6.34 2.56
N ALA A 300 23.60 7.18 3.26
CA ALA A 300 23.68 7.31 4.70
C ALA A 300 22.77 6.31 5.42
N GLU A 301 21.48 6.24 5.02
CA GLU A 301 20.51 5.38 5.69
C GLU A 301 19.34 5.06 4.77
N ARG A 302 18.72 3.90 4.94
CA ARG A 302 17.42 3.58 4.37
C ARG A 302 16.46 3.19 5.49
N LEU A 303 15.35 3.88 5.54
CA LEU A 303 14.23 3.55 6.40
C LEU A 303 13.27 2.65 5.61
N GLU A 304 13.10 1.42 6.07
CA GLU A 304 12.14 0.46 5.54
C GLU A 304 11.16 0.06 6.62
N GLY A 305 9.97 -0.37 6.22
CA GLY A 305 8.95 -0.77 7.15
C GLY A 305 9.44 -1.75 8.21
N ARG A 306 9.09 -1.51 9.45
CA ARG A 306 9.48 -2.32 10.61
C ARG A 306 8.30 -2.70 11.47
N ILE A 307 8.40 -3.86 12.11
CA ILE A 307 7.40 -4.32 13.06
C ILE A 307 7.69 -3.69 14.42
N LYS A 308 6.72 -2.92 14.93
CA LYS A 308 6.72 -2.42 16.32
C LYS A 308 5.80 -3.26 17.18
N GLN A 309 6.20 -3.52 18.42
CA GLN A 309 5.34 -4.13 19.44
C GLN A 309 4.72 -3.03 20.31
N PHE A 310 3.42 -3.18 20.59
CA PHE A 310 2.70 -2.30 21.50
C PHE A 310 1.75 -3.11 22.37
N TYR A 311 1.37 -2.55 23.51
CA TYR A 311 0.38 -3.20 24.36
C TYR A 311 -1.03 -2.74 23.97
N ASN A 312 -1.84 -3.71 23.55
CA ASN A 312 -3.24 -3.45 23.24
C ASN A 312 -4.07 -3.53 24.53
N TYR A 313 -4.46 -2.37 25.05
CA TYR A 313 -5.23 -2.29 26.31
C TYR A 313 -6.64 -2.87 26.19
N THR A 314 -7.26 -2.80 25.03
CA THR A 314 -8.59 -3.37 24.77
C THR A 314 -8.56 -4.89 24.87
N HIS A 315 -7.58 -5.53 24.26
CA HIS A 315 -7.42 -6.99 24.25
C HIS A 315 -6.46 -7.51 25.33
N LYS A 316 -5.89 -6.63 26.16
CA LYS A 316 -4.95 -6.93 27.25
C LYS A 316 -3.80 -7.85 26.82
N ARG A 317 -3.23 -7.61 25.64
CA ARG A 317 -2.14 -8.39 25.06
C ARG A 317 -1.11 -7.52 24.35
N LYS A 318 0.07 -8.10 24.07
CA LYS A 318 1.04 -7.48 23.17
C LYS A 318 0.64 -7.78 21.73
N ASP A 319 0.39 -6.74 20.96
CA ASP A 319 0.16 -6.81 19.52
C ASP A 319 1.36 -6.28 18.75
N LYS A 320 1.44 -6.62 17.48
CA LYS A 320 2.46 -6.14 16.55
C LYS A 320 1.81 -5.21 15.55
N MET A 321 2.50 -4.13 15.25
CA MET A 321 2.11 -3.18 14.22
C MET A 321 3.30 -2.99 13.28
N TYR A 322 3.05 -3.07 12.00
CA TYR A 322 4.03 -2.74 10.99
C TYR A 322 3.94 -1.23 10.69
N MET A 323 5.07 -0.53 10.72
CA MET A 323 5.14 0.89 10.41
C MET A 323 5.72 1.06 9.01
N GLN A 324 4.98 1.76 8.17
CA GLN A 324 5.40 2.07 6.81
C GLN A 324 6.32 3.30 6.83
N GLU A 325 7.61 3.11 6.60
CA GLU A 325 8.62 4.19 6.62
C GLU A 325 8.85 4.76 5.20
N THR A 326 7.77 4.95 4.44
CA THR A 326 7.76 5.60 3.14
C THR A 326 7.37 7.07 3.28
N LEU A 327 7.91 7.92 2.43
CA LEU A 327 7.63 9.35 2.39
C LEU A 327 7.05 9.72 1.03
N VAL A 328 5.81 10.21 1.01
CA VAL A 328 5.33 11.05 -0.09
C VAL A 328 5.95 12.42 0.15
N PHE A 329 6.84 12.86 -0.76
CA PHE A 329 7.69 14.02 -0.48
C PHE A 329 6.85 15.31 -0.42
N PRO A 330 6.87 16.04 0.70
CA PRO A 330 6.13 17.29 0.84
C PRO A 330 6.77 18.40 0.03
N MET A 331 6.02 19.02 -0.88
CA MET A 331 6.60 20.05 -1.73
C MET A 331 5.72 21.32 -1.84
N ARG A 332 4.63 21.41 -1.06
CA ARG A 332 3.73 22.57 -1.12
C ARG A 332 4.42 23.85 -0.74
N GLN A 333 5.31 23.79 0.24
CA GLN A 333 6.10 24.93 0.69
C GLN A 333 7.46 24.52 1.22
N ILE A 334 8.41 25.45 1.11
CA ILE A 334 9.76 25.40 1.69
C ILE A 334 9.76 26.30 2.91
N GLY A 335 10.20 25.80 4.08
CA GLY A 335 10.11 26.51 5.35
C GLY A 335 8.71 26.54 5.96
N ASP A 336 8.57 27.31 7.05
CA ASP A 336 7.27 27.49 7.75
C ASP A 336 7.28 28.77 8.57
N VAL A 337 6.15 29.47 8.61
CA VAL A 337 6.03 30.78 9.31
C VAL A 337 6.09 30.70 10.83
N GLN A 338 5.90 29.52 11.42
CA GLN A 338 5.91 29.33 12.87
C GLN A 338 7.18 28.68 13.38
N ASN A 339 7.66 27.65 12.67
CA ASN A 339 8.84 26.88 13.08
C ASN A 339 9.62 26.39 11.86
N GLY A 340 10.05 27.31 11.00
CA GLY A 340 10.79 27.00 9.79
C GLY A 340 12.27 26.68 10.06
N PHE A 341 12.91 26.10 9.07
CA PHE A 341 14.35 25.93 8.99
C PHE A 341 15.04 27.29 8.94
N ARG A 342 16.24 27.41 9.56
CA ARG A 342 17.12 28.59 9.49
C ARG A 342 18.39 28.23 8.75
N GLY A 343 18.73 29.01 7.73
CA GLY A 343 19.92 28.78 6.92
C GLY A 343 19.65 28.94 5.43
N LYS A 344 20.44 28.26 4.62
CA LYS A 344 20.42 28.43 3.17
C LYS A 344 20.15 27.13 2.45
N LEU A 345 19.43 27.23 1.33
CA LEU A 345 19.13 26.13 0.41
C LEU A 345 19.44 26.54 -1.01
N ARG A 346 19.90 25.63 -1.86
CA ARG A 346 20.07 25.82 -3.30
C ARG A 346 20.04 24.50 -4.04
N ASN A 347 20.04 24.57 -5.37
CA ASN A 347 20.08 23.41 -6.26
C ASN A 347 18.95 22.37 -5.96
N ILE A 348 17.74 22.88 -5.63
CA ILE A 348 16.59 22.04 -5.32
C ILE A 348 16.07 21.46 -6.64
N ASN A 349 16.15 20.16 -6.79
CA ASN A 349 15.66 19.41 -7.95
C ASN A 349 14.76 18.25 -7.52
N CYS A 350 13.77 17.95 -8.35
CA CYS A 350 12.88 16.83 -8.15
C CYS A 350 12.67 16.11 -9.48
N THR A 351 12.84 14.79 -9.46
CA THR A 351 12.53 13.90 -10.59
C THR A 351 11.66 12.75 -10.11
N GLN A 352 10.77 12.27 -11.01
CA GLN A 352 9.86 11.16 -10.74
C GLN A 352 9.95 10.10 -11.85
#